data_bd53a189a6e71a93b0b7c98d29af9bb4
#
_entry.id   bd53a189a6e71a93b0b7c98d29af9bb4
#
_cell.length_a   1.000
_cell.length_b   1.000
_cell.length_c   1.000
_cell.angle_alpha   90.00
_cell.angle_beta   90.00
_cell.angle_gamma   90.00
#
_symmetry.space_group_name_H-M   'P 1'
#
loop_
_entity.id
_entity.type
_entity.pdbx_description
1 polymer ?
#
loop_
_entity_poly.entity_id
_entity_poly.type
_entity_poly.pdbx_seq_one_letter_code
_entity_poly.pdbx_strand_id
1 'polypeptide(L)'
;TRLPNVSALYPTGQLTMDTARATASADWRAQYVVGPGFMVEPFGLGRGDFYRIDDGSAAGERDVSRVLGVAGAQVSYPLINRGKNMDIIVEPIAMVAYGTPDANDDGIPNEDSLVFEADETNLFRPNAVSNYDLWEGAARASVGVSATAKIGKDVELSTLVGKRWREDSDPAFNDLNNLAGEESDYVASVRAD
;
A
#
# COMPACT_ATOMS: atom_id res chain seq x y z
N THR A 1 -25.07 14.32 5.71
CA THR A 1 -26.11 13.39 5.21
C THR A 1 -25.63 12.88 3.86
N ARG A 2 -25.08 11.69 3.83
CA ARG A 2 -24.73 11.00 2.59
C ARG A 2 -25.98 10.34 2.03
N LEU A 3 -26.20 10.48 0.74
CA LEU A 3 -27.24 9.72 0.04
C LEU A 3 -26.89 8.22 0.14
N PRO A 4 -27.88 7.32 0.35
CA PRO A 4 -27.63 5.90 0.41
C PRO A 4 -26.98 5.45 -0.90
N ASN A 5 -25.80 4.87 -0.79
CA ASN A 5 -25.08 4.31 -1.93
C ASN A 5 -25.76 2.98 -2.29
N VAL A 6 -26.69 3.01 -3.20
CA VAL A 6 -27.31 1.80 -3.76
C VAL A 6 -26.28 1.19 -4.71
N SER A 7 -25.32 0.45 -4.15
CA SER A 7 -24.44 -0.40 -4.94
C SER A 7 -25.26 -1.55 -5.52
N ALA A 8 -25.13 -1.78 -6.82
CA ALA A 8 -25.77 -2.91 -7.52
C ALA A 8 -25.31 -4.30 -7.01
N LEU A 9 -24.38 -4.34 -6.05
CA LEU A 9 -23.85 -5.54 -5.42
C LEU A 9 -24.63 -5.96 -4.17
N TYR A 10 -25.55 -5.14 -3.66
CA TYR A 10 -26.36 -5.49 -2.50
C TYR A 10 -27.78 -5.84 -2.92
N PRO A 11 -28.31 -7.02 -2.51
CA PRO A 11 -29.71 -7.39 -2.79
C PRO A 11 -30.65 -6.36 -2.16
N THR A 12 -31.71 -6.02 -2.90
CA THR A 12 -32.77 -5.13 -2.43
C THR A 12 -33.35 -5.64 -1.11
N GLY A 13 -33.14 -4.90 -0.03
CA GLY A 13 -33.60 -5.25 1.32
C GLY A 13 -32.51 -5.19 2.41
N GLN A 14 -31.27 -4.86 2.10
CA GLN A 14 -30.26 -4.60 3.13
C GLN A 14 -30.51 -3.21 3.75
N LEU A 15 -30.38 -3.18 5.06
CA LEU A 15 -30.43 -1.96 5.87
C LEU A 15 -29.35 -0.98 5.38
N THR A 16 -29.67 0.28 5.28
CA THR A 16 -28.71 1.33 4.95
C THR A 16 -27.71 1.45 6.10
N MET A 17 -26.41 1.32 5.80
CA MET A 17 -25.35 1.52 6.77
C MET A 17 -24.89 2.98 6.70
N ASP A 18 -24.93 3.68 7.82
CA ASP A 18 -24.34 5.02 7.97
C ASP A 18 -23.04 4.90 8.79
N THR A 19 -21.95 5.42 8.23
CA THR A 19 -20.64 5.37 8.88
C THR A 19 -20.04 6.77 9.03
N ALA A 20 -19.61 7.11 10.23
CA ALA A 20 -18.80 8.29 10.49
C ALA A 20 -17.41 7.83 10.98
N ARG A 21 -16.34 8.39 10.39
CA ARG A 21 -14.96 8.06 10.73
C ARG A 21 -14.17 9.31 11.11
N ALA A 22 -13.35 9.19 12.15
CA ALA A 22 -12.29 10.12 12.48
C ALA A 22 -10.95 9.38 12.49
N THR A 23 -9.95 9.88 11.76
CA THR A 23 -8.63 9.28 11.64
C THR A 23 -7.56 10.31 11.95
N ALA A 24 -6.56 9.89 12.73
CA ALA A 24 -5.32 10.64 12.95
C ALA A 24 -4.13 9.74 12.63
N SER A 25 -3.15 10.26 11.90
CA SER A 25 -1.93 9.52 11.55
C SER A 25 -0.69 10.39 11.71
N ALA A 26 0.43 9.74 12.00
CA ALA A 26 1.75 10.35 11.99
C ALA A 26 2.71 9.40 11.29
N ASP A 27 3.55 9.93 10.41
CA ASP A 27 4.57 9.20 9.71
C ASP A 27 5.95 9.83 9.92
N TRP A 28 6.96 8.97 9.89
CA TRP A 28 8.35 9.37 9.96
C TRP A 28 9.15 8.55 8.95
N ARG A 29 10.11 9.23 8.30
CA ARG A 29 11.01 8.62 7.34
C ARG A 29 12.35 9.37 7.37
N ALA A 30 13.45 8.65 7.27
CA ALA A 30 14.78 9.23 7.18
C ALA A 30 15.59 8.49 6.13
N GLN A 31 16.52 9.19 5.46
CA GLN A 31 17.37 8.61 4.42
C GLN A 31 18.83 8.75 4.80
N TYR A 32 19.56 7.66 4.68
CA TYR A 32 20.99 7.57 4.97
C TYR A 32 21.73 6.99 3.77
N VAL A 33 22.92 7.50 3.48
CA VAL A 33 23.86 6.89 2.54
C VAL A 33 24.91 6.15 3.33
N VAL A 34 25.03 4.84 3.12
CA VAL A 34 25.90 3.94 3.88
C VAL A 34 26.90 3.25 2.95
N GLY A 35 28.16 3.16 3.39
CA GLY A 35 29.21 2.47 2.66
C GLY A 35 29.43 3.02 1.26
N PRO A 36 29.55 2.16 0.23
CA PRO A 36 29.90 2.58 -1.14
C PRO A 36 28.73 3.23 -1.91
N GLY A 37 27.61 3.59 -1.25
CA GLY A 37 26.47 4.25 -1.91
C GLY A 37 25.13 3.55 -1.73
N PHE A 38 25.00 2.65 -0.76
CA PHE A 38 23.71 2.12 -0.36
C PHE A 38 22.85 3.23 0.24
N MET A 39 21.64 3.37 -0.28
CA MET A 39 20.61 4.25 0.30
C MET A 39 19.77 3.40 1.23
N VAL A 40 19.73 3.77 2.50
CA VAL A 40 18.94 3.08 3.54
C VAL A 40 17.90 4.06 4.07
N GLU A 41 16.64 3.68 3.99
CA GLU A 41 15.51 4.50 4.37
C GLU A 41 14.63 3.78 5.40
N PRO A 42 14.90 3.90 6.70
CA PRO A 42 13.98 3.47 7.73
C PRO A 42 12.73 4.35 7.76
N PHE A 43 11.60 3.74 8.07
CA PHE A 43 10.31 4.40 8.16
C PHE A 43 9.44 3.87 9.28
N GLY A 44 8.49 4.68 9.71
CA GLY A 44 7.44 4.31 10.64
C GLY A 44 6.18 5.12 10.37
N LEU A 45 5.03 4.49 10.49
CA LEU A 45 3.71 5.09 10.38
C LEU A 45 2.85 4.58 11.54
N GLY A 46 2.19 5.51 12.24
CA GLY A 46 1.18 5.21 13.24
C GLY A 46 -0.15 5.84 12.83
N ARG A 47 -1.27 5.15 13.07
CA ARG A 47 -2.61 5.61 12.77
C ARG A 47 -3.60 5.17 13.86
N GLY A 48 -4.48 6.08 14.26
CA GLY A 48 -5.63 5.78 15.10
C GLY A 48 -6.92 6.10 14.35
N ASP A 49 -7.85 5.16 14.34
CA ASP A 49 -9.15 5.31 13.71
C ASP A 49 -10.26 5.15 14.76
N PHE A 50 -11.27 5.96 14.66
CA PHE A 50 -12.52 5.86 15.39
C PHE A 50 -13.67 5.83 14.39
N TYR A 51 -14.52 4.81 14.49
CA TYR A 51 -15.69 4.61 13.66
C TYR A 51 -16.95 4.64 14.52
N ARG A 52 -17.97 5.33 14.04
CA ARG A 52 -19.36 5.20 14.52
C ARG A 52 -20.18 4.63 13.37
N ILE A 53 -20.79 3.48 13.60
CA ILE A 53 -21.46 2.68 12.59
C ILE A 53 -22.91 2.48 13.02
N ASP A 54 -23.86 2.90 12.18
CA ASP A 54 -25.28 2.59 12.31
C ASP A 54 -25.65 1.68 11.13
N ASP A 55 -25.95 0.43 11.43
CA ASP A 55 -26.35 -0.57 10.43
C ASP A 55 -27.88 -0.64 10.25
N GLY A 56 -28.62 0.28 10.89
CA GLY A 56 -30.09 0.32 10.86
C GLY A 56 -30.74 -0.86 11.55
N SER A 57 -29.99 -1.71 12.26
CA SER A 57 -30.52 -2.83 13.01
C SER A 57 -31.15 -2.38 14.35
N ALA A 58 -31.90 -3.29 14.99
CA ALA A 58 -32.43 -3.04 16.33
C ALA A 58 -31.35 -2.93 17.42
N ALA A 59 -30.09 -3.31 17.12
CA ALA A 59 -28.94 -3.17 18.01
C ALA A 59 -28.44 -1.72 18.08
N GLY A 60 -28.78 -0.87 17.12
CA GLY A 60 -28.43 0.55 17.08
C GLY A 60 -27.00 0.85 16.68
N GLU A 61 -26.54 2.05 17.00
CA GLU A 61 -25.18 2.52 16.73
C GLU A 61 -24.12 1.73 17.54
N ARG A 62 -22.99 1.47 16.92
CA ARG A 62 -21.80 0.92 17.57
C ARG A 62 -20.58 1.77 17.27
N ASP A 63 -19.72 1.89 18.26
CA ASP A 63 -18.42 2.56 18.13
C ASP A 63 -17.31 1.51 18.06
N VAL A 64 -16.41 1.66 17.08
CA VAL A 64 -15.22 0.82 16.93
C VAL A 64 -14.00 1.73 16.86
N SER A 65 -12.96 1.37 17.59
CA SER A 65 -11.68 2.07 17.52
C SER A 65 -10.53 1.09 17.29
N ARG A 66 -9.54 1.51 16.50
CA ARG A 66 -8.33 0.73 16.29
C ARG A 66 -7.09 1.61 16.28
N VAL A 67 -5.97 1.02 16.66
CA VAL A 67 -4.65 1.64 16.57
C VAL A 67 -3.77 0.75 15.69
N LEU A 68 -3.19 1.36 14.68
CA LEU A 68 -2.43 0.68 13.64
C LEU A 68 -1.02 1.26 13.59
N GLY A 69 -0.05 0.41 13.30
CA GLY A 69 1.32 0.84 13.11
C GLY A 69 2.03 -0.02 12.09
N VAL A 70 2.99 0.56 11.40
CA VAL A 70 3.94 -0.15 10.55
C VAL A 70 5.31 0.48 10.70
N ALA A 71 6.33 -0.35 10.77
CA ALA A 71 7.71 0.07 10.75
C ALA A 71 8.52 -0.83 9.81
N GLY A 72 9.59 -0.30 9.24
CA GLY A 72 10.42 -1.03 8.31
C GLY A 72 11.59 -0.23 7.77
N ALA A 73 12.23 -0.80 6.76
CA ALA A 73 13.30 -0.12 6.05
C ALA A 73 13.29 -0.51 4.57
N GLN A 74 13.63 0.44 3.72
CA GLN A 74 13.95 0.24 2.32
C GLN A 74 15.46 0.40 2.12
N VAL A 75 16.04 -0.42 1.28
CA VAL A 75 17.43 -0.34 0.86
C VAL A 75 17.48 -0.31 -0.66
N SER A 76 18.23 0.61 -1.23
CA SER A 76 18.49 0.64 -2.67
C SER A 76 19.95 0.95 -2.97
N TYR A 77 20.37 0.61 -4.19
CA TYR A 77 21.75 0.86 -4.66
C TYR A 77 21.74 1.34 -6.11
N PRO A 78 21.73 2.67 -6.35
CA PRO A 78 21.72 3.21 -7.70
C PRO A 78 23.08 3.04 -8.40
N LEU A 79 23.09 2.28 -9.48
CA LEU A 79 24.22 2.09 -10.39
C LEU A 79 24.06 3.02 -11.59
N ILE A 80 25.00 3.94 -11.78
CA ILE A 80 24.93 4.96 -12.81
C ILE A 80 26.01 4.73 -13.86
N ASN A 81 25.59 4.61 -15.12
CA ASN A 81 26.49 4.61 -16.28
C ASN A 81 26.20 5.85 -17.12
N ARG A 82 27.19 6.74 -17.23
CA ARG A 82 27.12 7.98 -18.00
C ARG A 82 27.76 7.79 -19.37
N GLY A 83 26.95 7.87 -20.44
CA GLY A 83 27.38 7.82 -21.80
C GLY A 83 27.38 9.20 -22.49
N LYS A 84 27.84 9.29 -23.73
CA LYS A 84 27.85 10.56 -24.48
C LYS A 84 26.45 11.04 -24.87
N ASN A 85 25.55 10.11 -25.15
CA ASN A 85 24.20 10.40 -25.65
C ASN A 85 23.10 9.80 -24.78
N MET A 86 23.45 8.98 -23.78
CA MET A 86 22.50 8.27 -22.95
C MET A 86 23.11 7.99 -21.58
N ASP A 87 22.41 8.39 -20.53
CA ASP A 87 22.71 8.00 -19.16
C ASP A 87 21.76 6.88 -18.75
N ILE A 88 22.30 5.84 -18.12
CA ILE A 88 21.52 4.72 -17.61
C ILE A 88 21.71 4.64 -16.10
N ILE A 89 20.59 4.56 -15.38
CA ILE A 89 20.55 4.31 -13.95
C ILE A 89 19.82 2.98 -13.75
N VAL A 90 20.45 2.02 -13.05
CA VAL A 90 19.81 0.77 -12.62
C VAL A 90 19.86 0.71 -11.12
N GLU A 91 18.71 0.57 -10.49
CA GLU A 91 18.56 0.61 -9.04
C GLU A 91 17.83 -0.63 -8.54
N PRO A 92 18.54 -1.63 -8.01
CA PRO A 92 17.92 -2.67 -7.21
C PRO A 92 17.38 -2.07 -5.91
N ILE A 93 16.18 -2.51 -5.53
CA ILE A 93 15.42 -2.01 -4.38
C ILE A 93 14.93 -3.21 -3.59
N ALA A 94 15.06 -3.16 -2.28
CA ALA A 94 14.46 -4.12 -1.36
C ALA A 94 13.83 -3.37 -0.18
N MET A 95 12.67 -3.83 0.26
CA MET A 95 11.95 -3.29 1.42
C MET A 95 11.50 -4.43 2.31
N VAL A 96 11.60 -4.24 3.61
CA VAL A 96 10.97 -5.08 4.62
C VAL A 96 10.13 -4.20 5.55
N ALA A 97 8.96 -4.70 5.94
CA ALA A 97 8.07 -4.01 6.84
C ALA A 97 7.34 -4.98 7.74
N TYR A 98 6.96 -4.51 8.93
CA TYR A 98 6.07 -5.21 9.84
C TYR A 98 4.96 -4.26 10.27
N GLY A 99 3.72 -4.66 10.03
CA GLY A 99 2.52 -3.92 10.41
C GLY A 99 1.73 -4.61 11.50
N THR A 100 0.84 -3.89 12.17
CA THR A 100 -0.11 -4.44 13.14
C THR A 100 -0.86 -5.61 12.50
N PRO A 101 -0.73 -6.85 13.00
CA PRO A 101 -1.45 -8.01 12.46
C PRO A 101 -2.94 -7.92 12.81
N ASP A 102 -3.77 -8.71 12.13
CA ASP A 102 -5.21 -8.86 12.39
C ASP A 102 -5.96 -7.53 12.52
N ALA A 103 -5.53 -6.54 11.72
CA ALA A 103 -6.02 -5.16 11.83
C ALA A 103 -7.33 -4.90 11.07
N ASN A 104 -7.76 -5.85 10.23
CA ASN A 104 -8.98 -5.78 9.44
C ASN A 104 -10.11 -6.48 10.19
N ASP A 105 -10.85 -5.71 10.99
CA ASP A 105 -11.97 -6.19 11.79
C ASP A 105 -13.23 -6.31 10.92
N ASP A 106 -13.91 -7.45 10.95
CA ASP A 106 -15.20 -7.69 10.29
C ASP A 106 -16.29 -6.69 10.73
N GLY A 107 -16.06 -6.04 11.86
CA GLY A 107 -16.92 -4.98 12.37
C GLY A 107 -16.80 -3.65 11.64
N ILE A 108 -15.74 -3.41 10.86
CA ILE A 108 -15.54 -2.17 10.12
C ILE A 108 -15.93 -2.39 8.65
N PRO A 109 -16.95 -1.67 8.14
CA PRO A 109 -17.33 -1.81 6.74
C PRO A 109 -16.22 -1.29 5.83
N ASN A 110 -15.90 -2.07 4.79
CA ASN A 110 -14.98 -1.63 3.76
C ASN A 110 -15.74 -0.85 2.69
N GLU A 111 -15.72 0.47 2.77
CA GLU A 111 -16.39 1.36 1.83
C GLU A 111 -15.41 2.05 0.87
N ASP A 112 -14.16 2.28 1.30
CA ASP A 112 -13.19 3.08 0.56
C ASP A 112 -12.03 2.26 -0.04
N SER A 113 -11.88 1.00 0.34
CA SER A 113 -10.81 0.10 -0.11
C SER A 113 -11.31 -1.03 -1.01
N LEU A 114 -12.40 -0.79 -1.77
CA LEU A 114 -13.05 -1.77 -2.63
C LEU A 114 -12.27 -2.04 -3.93
N VAL A 115 -11.55 -1.05 -4.43
CA VAL A 115 -10.74 -1.14 -5.65
C VAL A 115 -9.31 -0.79 -5.32
N PHE A 116 -8.49 -1.80 -5.19
CA PHE A 116 -7.08 -1.69 -4.89
C PHE A 116 -6.36 -2.84 -5.58
N GLU A 117 -5.25 -2.55 -6.21
CA GLU A 117 -4.39 -3.52 -6.89
C GLU A 117 -2.94 -3.26 -6.48
N ALA A 118 -2.18 -4.32 -6.24
CA ALA A 118 -0.75 -4.20 -6.02
C ALA A 118 -0.06 -3.91 -7.37
N ASP A 119 0.45 -2.70 -7.52
CA ASP A 119 1.08 -2.18 -8.74
C ASP A 119 2.43 -1.51 -8.44
N GLU A 120 3.05 -0.91 -9.45
CA GLU A 120 4.34 -0.23 -9.32
C GLU A 120 4.31 0.98 -8.38
N THR A 121 3.14 1.58 -8.15
CA THR A 121 3.01 2.79 -7.31
C THR A 121 2.98 2.47 -5.83
N ASN A 122 2.65 1.23 -5.48
CA ASN A 122 2.48 0.81 -4.08
C ASN A 122 3.37 -0.37 -3.66
N LEU A 123 4.12 -0.99 -4.59
CA LEU A 123 5.00 -2.13 -4.33
C LEU A 123 6.00 -1.88 -3.18
N PHE A 124 6.50 -0.65 -3.06
CA PHE A 124 7.45 -0.24 -2.03
C PHE A 124 6.84 0.73 -1.00
N ARG A 125 5.51 0.75 -0.86
CA ARG A 125 4.87 1.53 0.21
C ARG A 125 4.84 0.75 1.52
N PRO A 126 4.98 1.44 2.67
CA PRO A 126 4.83 0.83 3.99
C PRO A 126 3.49 0.12 4.19
N ASN A 127 2.41 0.71 3.67
CA ASN A 127 1.09 0.12 3.54
C ASN A 127 0.69 0.25 2.07
N ALA A 128 0.47 -0.86 1.39
CA ALA A 128 0.12 -0.84 -0.02
C ALA A 128 -1.29 -0.31 -0.24
N VAL A 129 -2.20 -0.51 0.72
CA VAL A 129 -3.56 0.03 0.66
C VAL A 129 -3.53 1.54 0.80
N SER A 130 -4.09 2.24 -0.17
CA SER A 130 -4.07 3.71 -0.22
C SER A 130 -5.18 4.38 0.60
N ASN A 131 -6.19 3.62 1.03
CA ASN A 131 -7.34 4.10 1.76
C ASN A 131 -7.31 3.71 3.25
N TYR A 132 -8.41 3.84 3.97
CA TYR A 132 -8.42 3.77 5.42
C TYR A 132 -9.04 2.51 5.98
N ASP A 133 -9.98 1.87 5.27
CA ASP A 133 -10.77 0.78 5.82
C ASP A 133 -9.97 -0.51 5.92
N LEU A 134 -9.08 -0.78 4.95
CA LEU A 134 -8.16 -1.90 5.00
C LEU A 134 -6.75 -1.48 5.45
N TRP A 135 -6.06 -2.45 6.03
CA TRP A 135 -4.68 -2.32 6.49
C TRP A 135 -3.89 -3.58 6.15
N GLU A 136 -2.68 -3.42 5.64
CA GLU A 136 -1.77 -4.53 5.37
C GLU A 136 -0.94 -4.82 6.63
N GLY A 137 -1.31 -5.88 7.35
CA GLY A 137 -0.66 -6.31 8.59
C GLY A 137 0.51 -7.28 8.37
N ALA A 138 1.05 -7.81 9.47
CA ALA A 138 2.11 -8.81 9.56
C ALA A 138 3.43 -8.41 8.86
N ALA A 139 4.36 -9.37 8.72
CA ALA A 139 5.62 -9.16 8.04
C ALA A 139 5.45 -9.22 6.51
N ARG A 140 6.21 -8.39 5.80
CA ARG A 140 6.25 -8.37 4.35
C ARG A 140 7.60 -7.92 3.81
N ALA A 141 7.93 -8.40 2.63
CA ALA A 141 9.12 -8.02 1.89
C ALA A 141 8.75 -7.70 0.44
N SER A 142 9.36 -6.67 -0.13
CA SER A 142 9.27 -6.35 -1.55
C SER A 142 10.68 -6.27 -2.13
N VAL A 143 10.85 -6.81 -3.33
CA VAL A 143 12.13 -6.72 -4.07
C VAL A 143 11.82 -6.32 -5.51
N GLY A 144 12.64 -5.46 -6.07
CA GLY A 144 12.51 -5.07 -7.46
C GLY A 144 13.77 -4.40 -7.99
N VAL A 145 13.69 -4.08 -9.28
CA VAL A 145 14.72 -3.33 -9.99
C VAL A 145 14.04 -2.24 -10.79
N SER A 146 14.46 -1.01 -10.58
CA SER A 146 14.13 0.11 -11.45
C SER A 146 15.27 0.37 -12.43
N ALA A 147 14.93 0.75 -13.67
CA ALA A 147 15.91 1.21 -14.63
C ALA A 147 15.40 2.46 -15.33
N THR A 148 16.26 3.48 -15.42
CA THR A 148 15.96 4.73 -16.11
C THR A 148 17.02 5.02 -17.14
N ALA A 149 16.61 5.25 -18.39
CA ALA A 149 17.47 5.68 -19.48
C ALA A 149 17.11 7.12 -19.88
N LYS A 150 18.08 8.05 -19.76
CA LYS A 150 17.93 9.44 -20.22
C LYS A 150 18.67 9.59 -21.56
N ILE A 151 17.92 9.85 -22.62
CA ILE A 151 18.42 9.91 -23.99
C ILE A 151 18.38 11.35 -24.50
N GLY A 152 19.55 11.95 -24.70
CA GLY A 152 19.61 13.36 -25.06
C GLY A 152 19.14 14.26 -23.94
N LYS A 153 18.28 15.25 -24.27
CA LYS A 153 17.76 16.23 -23.32
C LYS A 153 16.26 16.06 -23.01
N ASP A 154 15.55 15.33 -23.85
CA ASP A 154 14.09 15.42 -23.94
C ASP A 154 13.40 14.05 -23.79
N VAL A 155 14.16 12.94 -23.71
CA VAL A 155 13.55 11.61 -23.62
C VAL A 155 14.04 10.90 -22.37
N GLU A 156 13.10 10.51 -21.51
CA GLU A 156 13.33 9.64 -20.38
C GLU A 156 12.47 8.38 -20.49
N LEU A 157 13.11 7.23 -20.45
CA LEU A 157 12.45 5.92 -20.39
C LEU A 157 12.72 5.31 -19.04
N SER A 158 11.67 4.98 -18.29
CA SER A 158 11.77 4.33 -16.99
C SER A 158 10.98 3.02 -16.96
N THR A 159 11.49 2.05 -16.24
CA THR A 159 10.84 0.76 -16.00
C THR A 159 11.05 0.34 -14.56
N LEU A 160 10.07 -0.38 -14.02
CA LEU A 160 10.16 -1.06 -12.72
C LEU A 160 9.66 -2.49 -12.90
N VAL A 161 10.36 -3.45 -12.31
CA VAL A 161 9.88 -4.83 -12.17
C VAL A 161 10.13 -5.27 -10.74
N GLY A 162 9.16 -5.91 -10.12
CA GLY A 162 9.30 -6.39 -8.76
C GLY A 162 8.20 -7.33 -8.31
N LYS A 163 8.32 -7.77 -7.06
CA LYS A 163 7.39 -8.69 -6.41
C LYS A 163 7.35 -8.43 -4.91
N ARG A 164 6.21 -8.75 -4.29
CA ARG A 164 6.00 -8.67 -2.84
C ARG A 164 5.68 -10.05 -2.26
N TRP A 165 6.21 -10.33 -1.08
CA TRP A 165 5.89 -11.48 -0.24
C TRP A 165 5.32 -11.00 1.08
N ARG A 166 4.41 -11.78 1.65
CA ARG A 166 3.73 -11.55 2.93
C ARG A 166 3.81 -12.80 3.78
N GLU A 167 3.90 -12.63 5.09
CA GLU A 167 3.92 -13.74 6.04
C GLU A 167 2.58 -14.45 6.10
N ASP A 168 1.48 -13.68 6.05
CA ASP A 168 0.13 -14.18 6.16
C ASP A 168 -0.75 -13.73 5.00
N SER A 169 -1.67 -14.60 4.58
CA SER A 169 -2.81 -14.25 3.74
C SER A 169 -3.93 -13.67 4.60
N ASP A 170 -4.38 -12.47 4.30
CA ASP A 170 -5.50 -11.82 5.00
C ASP A 170 -6.77 -11.96 4.14
N PRO A 171 -7.87 -12.55 4.68
CA PRO A 171 -9.12 -12.73 3.94
C PRO A 171 -9.77 -11.43 3.46
N ALA A 172 -9.41 -10.28 4.05
CA ALA A 172 -9.85 -8.97 3.56
C ALA A 172 -9.30 -8.63 2.17
N PHE A 173 -8.25 -9.33 1.72
CA PHE A 173 -7.69 -9.21 0.37
C PHE A 173 -8.15 -10.39 -0.49
N ASN A 174 -8.26 -10.17 -1.80
CA ASN A 174 -8.75 -11.16 -2.76
C ASN A 174 -7.89 -11.19 -4.02
N ASP A 175 -8.21 -12.09 -4.95
CA ASP A 175 -7.45 -12.26 -6.21
C ASP A 175 -7.46 -11.01 -7.09
N LEU A 176 -8.50 -10.17 -6.98
CA LEU A 176 -8.62 -8.96 -7.80
C LEU A 176 -7.63 -7.86 -7.40
N ASN A 177 -7.14 -7.88 -6.16
CA ASN A 177 -6.14 -6.90 -5.70
C ASN A 177 -4.70 -7.42 -5.72
N ASN A 178 -4.48 -8.63 -6.24
CA ASN A 178 -3.17 -9.28 -6.35
C ASN A 178 -2.47 -9.48 -4.98
N LEU A 179 -3.25 -9.58 -3.91
CA LEU A 179 -2.78 -9.77 -2.53
C LEU A 179 -3.54 -10.87 -1.78
N ALA A 180 -4.30 -11.73 -2.46
CA ALA A 180 -5.05 -12.81 -1.81
C ALA A 180 -4.14 -13.87 -1.14
N GLY A 181 -2.93 -14.08 -1.70
CA GLY A 181 -1.96 -15.06 -1.21
C GLY A 181 -0.81 -14.44 -0.42
N GLU A 182 0.14 -15.29 -0.06
CA GLU A 182 1.41 -14.88 0.58
C GLU A 182 2.35 -14.19 -0.40
N GLU A 183 2.09 -14.28 -1.71
CA GLU A 183 2.90 -13.69 -2.78
C GLU A 183 2.02 -12.88 -3.73
N SER A 184 2.47 -11.69 -4.13
CA SER A 184 1.87 -10.98 -5.28
C SER A 184 2.29 -11.63 -6.60
N ASP A 185 1.59 -11.30 -7.68
CA ASP A 185 2.13 -11.50 -9.02
C ASP A 185 3.37 -10.62 -9.25
N TYR A 186 4.04 -10.79 -10.38
CA TYR A 186 5.06 -9.85 -10.80
C TYR A 186 4.42 -8.53 -11.22
N VAL A 187 4.89 -7.47 -10.62
CA VAL A 187 4.51 -6.10 -10.99
C VAL A 187 5.55 -5.56 -11.96
N ALA A 188 5.10 -5.01 -13.08
CA ALA A 188 6.00 -4.41 -14.07
C ALA A 188 5.36 -3.14 -14.66
N SER A 189 6.16 -2.09 -14.84
CA SER A 189 5.74 -0.87 -15.51
C SER A 189 6.80 -0.38 -16.48
N VAL A 190 6.35 0.34 -17.52
CA VAL A 190 7.21 1.08 -18.46
C VAL A 190 6.58 2.44 -18.68
N ARG A 191 7.37 3.50 -18.53
CA ARG A 191 6.97 4.89 -18.76
C ARG A 191 7.94 5.56 -19.71
N ALA A 192 7.42 6.35 -20.62
CA ALA A 192 8.19 7.20 -21.52
C ALA A 192 7.69 8.65 -21.38
N ASP A 193 8.60 9.58 -21.11
CA ASP A 193 8.37 11.02 -20.95
C ASP A 193 9.25 11.81 -21.92
#